data_cb0aa59c35e1daec7f42f7ed15c30899
#
_entry.id   cb0aa59c35e1daec7f42f7ed15c30899
#
_cell.length_a   1.000
_cell.length_b   1.000
_cell.length_c   1.000
_cell.angle_alpha   90.00
_cell.angle_beta   90.00
_cell.angle_gamma   90.00
#
_symmetry.space_group_name_H-M   'P 1'
#
loop_
_entity.id
_entity.type
_entity.pdbx_description
1 polymer ?
#
loop_
_entity_poly.entity_id
_entity_poly.type
_entity_poly.pdbx_seq_one_letter_code
_entity_poly.pdbx_strand_id
1 'polypeptide(L)'
;VQAHLDGASSGGALATIAALPPVTTAAAAKASVSGRDSRRVPMTRLRRRIAERLKEVQNTAAILTTFNEVDMKPVMDLRAAYKEAFQARHGVKLGFMSFFVKAAIEALKEYPAVNGQIDGTDIVYNDFYDLGVAVSSERGLVVPVLRDADRLSFAEVEKGIGDLAVAARDGALTLDQLTGGTFTITNGGTFGSMLSTPILNAPQSAILGMHNIVPRAWVVGDRIEIRPIMYVALSYDHRIIDGAQAVRFLVKIKEIVEDPTRLLLDV
;
A
#
# COMPACT_ATOMS: atom_id res chain seq x y z
N VAL A 1 -30.95 -32.71 -26.39
CA VAL A 1 -31.20 -31.95 -25.15
C VAL A 1 -32.66 -31.44 -25.10
N GLN A 2 -33.49 -31.77 -26.11
CA GLN A 2 -34.89 -31.28 -26.24
C GLN A 2 -35.97 -32.33 -25.91
N ALA A 3 -35.62 -33.47 -25.36
CA ALA A 3 -36.55 -34.57 -25.17
C ALA A 3 -36.85 -34.92 -23.69
N HIS A 4 -36.63 -33.99 -22.75
CA HIS A 4 -36.83 -34.29 -21.31
C HIS A 4 -37.75 -33.30 -20.57
N LEU A 5 -38.55 -32.49 -21.31
CA LEU A 5 -39.41 -31.47 -20.69
C LEU A 5 -40.93 -31.71 -20.85
N ASP A 6 -41.36 -32.83 -21.46
CA ASP A 6 -42.77 -33.13 -21.62
C ASP A 6 -43.17 -34.36 -20.79
N GLY A 7 -43.43 -34.15 -19.52
CA GLY A 7 -44.00 -35.24 -18.74
C GLY A 7 -43.97 -35.09 -17.23
N ALA A 8 -44.71 -34.16 -16.67
CA ALA A 8 -45.27 -34.31 -15.30
C ALA A 8 -46.25 -33.15 -14.99
N SER A 9 -47.45 -33.25 -15.46
CA SER A 9 -48.59 -32.57 -14.85
C SER A 9 -49.38 -33.59 -14.02
N SER A 10 -49.23 -33.56 -12.71
CA SER A 10 -50.25 -34.14 -11.80
C SER A 10 -50.17 -33.37 -10.48
N GLY A 11 -51.31 -32.82 -10.09
CA GLY A 11 -51.51 -31.95 -8.95
C GLY A 11 -51.08 -32.55 -7.61
N GLY A 12 -50.37 -31.79 -6.88
CA GLY A 12 -50.05 -31.99 -5.47
C GLY A 12 -50.46 -30.77 -4.68
N ALA A 13 -51.29 -30.98 -3.68
CA ALA A 13 -51.84 -29.98 -2.79
C ALA A 13 -50.78 -29.04 -2.21
N LEU A 14 -51.07 -27.72 -2.22
CA LEU A 14 -50.34 -26.71 -1.50
C LEU A 14 -50.33 -27.01 0.00
N ALA A 15 -49.28 -27.57 0.52
CA ALA A 15 -49.05 -27.66 1.96
C ALA A 15 -48.84 -26.25 2.51
N THR A 16 -49.76 -25.81 3.36
CA THR A 16 -49.63 -24.55 4.12
C THR A 16 -48.35 -24.58 4.94
N ILE A 17 -47.38 -23.73 4.60
CA ILE A 17 -46.17 -23.55 5.39
C ILE A 17 -46.59 -22.89 6.70
N ALA A 18 -46.57 -23.67 7.79
CA ALA A 18 -46.79 -23.14 9.13
C ALA A 18 -45.71 -22.07 9.41
N ALA A 19 -46.14 -20.88 9.81
CA ALA A 19 -45.25 -19.79 10.21
C ALA A 19 -44.33 -20.28 11.34
N LEU A 20 -43.04 -20.22 11.09
CA LEU A 20 -42.03 -20.44 12.14
C LEU A 20 -42.23 -19.41 13.27
N PRO A 21 -42.17 -19.83 14.53
CA PRO A 21 -42.25 -18.90 15.64
C PRO A 21 -41.12 -17.86 15.56
N PRO A 22 -41.38 -16.61 16.00
CA PRO A 22 -40.33 -15.55 15.99
C PRO A 22 -39.12 -16.04 16.75
N VAL A 23 -37.93 -15.99 16.09
CA VAL A 23 -36.64 -16.22 16.73
C VAL A 23 -36.48 -15.13 17.77
N THR A 24 -36.78 -15.38 19.02
CA THR A 24 -36.39 -14.56 20.12
C THR A 24 -34.88 -14.53 20.11
N THR A 25 -34.28 -13.37 19.80
CA THR A 25 -32.86 -13.11 19.99
C THR A 25 -32.55 -13.27 21.47
N ALA A 26 -32.21 -14.49 21.85
CA ALA A 26 -31.65 -14.73 23.17
C ALA A 26 -30.42 -13.82 23.29
N ALA A 27 -30.45 -12.91 24.25
CA ALA A 27 -29.32 -12.09 24.63
C ALA A 27 -28.14 -13.04 24.80
N ALA A 28 -27.08 -12.82 23.96
CA ALA A 28 -25.90 -13.65 23.96
C ALA A 28 -25.37 -13.76 25.40
N ALA A 29 -25.60 -14.92 26.02
CA ALA A 29 -25.11 -15.22 27.36
C ALA A 29 -23.60 -14.99 27.34
N LYS A 30 -23.11 -14.14 28.25
CA LYS A 30 -21.70 -13.92 28.48
C LYS A 30 -21.09 -15.26 28.86
N ALA A 31 -20.49 -15.96 27.92
CA ALA A 31 -19.66 -17.11 28.22
C ALA A 31 -18.48 -16.62 29.02
N SER A 32 -18.56 -16.76 30.35
CA SER A 32 -17.42 -16.64 31.24
C SER A 32 -16.55 -17.86 30.99
N VAL A 33 -15.41 -17.65 30.32
CA VAL A 33 -14.35 -18.66 30.27
C VAL A 33 -13.84 -18.79 31.71
N SER A 34 -14.16 -19.92 32.36
CA SER A 34 -13.89 -20.14 33.75
C SER A 34 -12.39 -20.03 34.07
N GLY A 35 -12.03 -19.19 35.05
CA GLY A 35 -10.72 -19.19 35.68
C GLY A 35 -9.61 -18.36 35.04
N ARG A 36 -9.91 -17.52 34.04
CA ARG A 36 -8.92 -16.58 33.49
C ARG A 36 -9.49 -15.18 33.39
N ASP A 37 -8.77 -14.18 33.87
CA ASP A 37 -9.17 -12.79 33.80
C ASP A 37 -9.11 -12.28 32.33
N SER A 38 -10.23 -11.81 31.83
CA SER A 38 -10.31 -11.15 30.51
C SER A 38 -10.92 -9.76 30.70
N ARG A 39 -10.27 -8.75 30.12
CA ARG A 39 -10.74 -7.36 30.14
C ARG A 39 -11.41 -7.00 28.83
N ARG A 40 -12.70 -6.65 28.85
CA ARG A 40 -13.41 -6.09 27.70
C ARG A 40 -13.28 -4.58 27.69
N VAL A 41 -12.76 -4.03 26.55
CA VAL A 41 -12.66 -2.59 26.34
C VAL A 41 -13.36 -2.26 25.03
N PRO A 42 -14.36 -1.37 25.00
CA PRO A 42 -15.03 -0.95 23.77
C PRO A 42 -14.03 -0.24 22.85
N MET A 43 -14.12 -0.51 21.54
CA MET A 43 -13.34 0.25 20.55
C MET A 43 -13.79 1.71 20.53
N THR A 44 -12.83 2.62 20.38
CA THR A 44 -13.11 4.05 20.13
C THR A 44 -13.83 4.21 18.77
N ARG A 45 -14.53 5.33 18.57
CA ARG A 45 -15.19 5.65 17.32
C ARG A 45 -14.21 5.64 16.13
N LEU A 46 -13.02 6.21 16.34
CA LEU A 46 -11.96 6.21 15.33
C LEU A 46 -11.52 4.78 14.97
N ARG A 47 -11.25 3.95 15.98
CA ARG A 47 -10.83 2.55 15.76
C ARG A 47 -11.88 1.75 15.00
N ARG A 48 -13.16 1.95 15.28
CA ARG A 48 -14.25 1.29 14.53
C ARG A 48 -14.27 1.69 13.07
N ARG A 49 -14.19 3.00 12.77
CA ARG A 49 -14.15 3.50 11.37
C ARG A 49 -12.94 2.96 10.60
N ILE A 50 -11.76 2.91 11.23
CA ILE A 50 -10.57 2.32 10.62
C ILE A 50 -10.82 0.84 10.30
N ALA A 51 -11.36 0.07 11.26
CA ALA A 51 -11.63 -1.35 11.07
C ALA A 51 -12.65 -1.61 9.95
N GLU A 52 -13.73 -0.83 9.89
CA GLU A 52 -14.75 -0.88 8.84
C GLU A 52 -14.13 -0.61 7.47
N ARG A 53 -13.36 0.49 7.32
CA ARG A 53 -12.70 0.85 6.07
C ARG A 53 -11.69 -0.21 5.60
N LEU A 54 -10.84 -0.70 6.50
CA LEU A 54 -9.87 -1.74 6.15
C LEU A 54 -10.56 -3.04 5.71
N LYS A 55 -11.66 -3.41 6.38
CA LYS A 55 -12.41 -4.61 6.03
C LYS A 55 -13.17 -4.46 4.72
N GLU A 56 -13.72 -3.28 4.44
CA GLU A 56 -14.36 -2.93 3.18
C GLU A 56 -13.38 -3.10 2.01
N VAL A 57 -12.17 -2.56 2.12
CA VAL A 57 -11.13 -2.68 1.08
C VAL A 57 -10.80 -4.14 0.81
N GLN A 58 -10.60 -4.96 1.84
CA GLN A 58 -10.31 -6.39 1.68
C GLN A 58 -11.49 -7.19 1.09
N ASN A 59 -12.72 -6.74 1.30
CA ASN A 59 -13.90 -7.41 0.76
C ASN A 59 -14.20 -7.01 -0.69
N THR A 60 -13.79 -5.79 -1.11
CA THR A 60 -14.10 -5.25 -2.44
C THR A 60 -12.98 -5.46 -3.45
N ALA A 61 -11.72 -5.41 -3.02
CA ALA A 61 -10.57 -5.59 -3.89
C ALA A 61 -10.10 -7.05 -3.93
N ALA A 62 -9.67 -7.52 -5.10
CA ALA A 62 -8.99 -8.80 -5.24
C ALA A 62 -7.48 -8.62 -4.98
N ILE A 63 -7.11 -8.42 -3.69
CA ILE A 63 -5.76 -8.05 -3.31
C ILE A 63 -4.79 -9.20 -3.52
N LEU A 64 -3.75 -8.97 -4.31
CA LEU A 64 -2.57 -9.82 -4.44
C LEU A 64 -1.32 -9.03 -4.07
N THR A 65 -0.24 -9.71 -3.69
CA THR A 65 1.05 -9.07 -3.39
C THR A 65 2.16 -9.80 -4.12
N THR A 66 3.02 -9.03 -4.79
CA THR A 66 4.29 -9.51 -5.34
C THR A 66 5.45 -8.86 -4.60
N PHE A 67 6.60 -9.53 -4.58
CA PHE A 67 7.78 -9.09 -3.84
C PHE A 67 9.00 -9.07 -4.74
N ASN A 68 9.97 -8.21 -4.40
CA ASN A 68 11.30 -8.22 -5.00
C ASN A 68 12.36 -7.84 -3.96
N GLU A 69 13.60 -8.18 -4.26
CA GLU A 69 14.77 -7.83 -3.48
C GLU A 69 15.50 -6.68 -4.19
N VAL A 70 15.91 -5.67 -3.43
CA VAL A 70 16.62 -4.50 -3.94
C VAL A 70 17.96 -4.38 -3.24
N ASP A 71 19.05 -4.32 -4.01
CA ASP A 71 20.38 -3.97 -3.50
C ASP A 71 20.43 -2.46 -3.26
N MET A 72 20.43 -2.07 -2.00
CA MET A 72 20.46 -0.66 -1.60
C MET A 72 21.85 -0.01 -1.66
N LYS A 73 22.90 -0.79 -1.97
CA LYS A 73 24.27 -0.28 -1.95
C LYS A 73 24.46 0.92 -2.87
N PRO A 74 23.98 0.96 -4.13
CA PRO A 74 24.17 2.11 -5.02
C PRO A 74 23.56 3.39 -4.48
N VAL A 75 22.33 3.34 -3.99
CA VAL A 75 21.65 4.49 -3.37
C VAL A 75 22.36 4.91 -2.07
N MET A 76 22.81 3.96 -1.26
CA MET A 76 23.54 4.25 -0.01
C MET A 76 24.89 4.92 -0.29
N ASP A 77 25.64 4.45 -1.28
CA ASP A 77 26.92 5.02 -1.70
C ASP A 77 26.70 6.44 -2.25
N LEU A 78 25.71 6.63 -3.13
CA LEU A 78 25.37 7.94 -3.67
C LEU A 78 24.97 8.91 -2.55
N ARG A 79 24.13 8.48 -1.63
CA ARG A 79 23.73 9.26 -0.47
C ARG A 79 24.94 9.60 0.42
N ALA A 80 25.84 8.65 0.68
CA ALA A 80 27.04 8.89 1.49
C ALA A 80 27.95 9.93 0.85
N ALA A 81 28.11 9.91 -0.48
CA ALA A 81 28.93 10.85 -1.22
C ALA A 81 28.37 12.29 -1.21
N TYR A 82 27.04 12.45 -1.25
CA TYR A 82 26.43 13.76 -1.49
C TYR A 82 25.61 14.33 -0.32
N LYS A 83 25.38 13.59 0.77
CA LYS A 83 24.48 14.00 1.88
C LYS A 83 24.82 15.38 2.47
N GLU A 84 26.11 15.69 2.62
CA GLU A 84 26.57 16.96 3.23
C GLU A 84 26.38 18.13 2.25
N ALA A 85 26.80 17.97 1.01
CA ALA A 85 26.62 18.98 -0.04
C ALA A 85 25.13 19.24 -0.32
N PHE A 86 24.33 18.19 -0.33
CA PHE A 86 22.88 18.28 -0.51
C PHE A 86 22.23 19.05 0.64
N GLN A 87 22.56 18.72 1.88
CA GLN A 87 22.02 19.41 3.06
C GLN A 87 22.46 20.87 3.13
N ALA A 88 23.73 21.16 2.80
CA ALA A 88 24.25 22.54 2.76
C ALA A 88 23.53 23.39 1.71
N ARG A 89 23.21 22.80 0.54
CA ARG A 89 22.55 23.51 -0.56
C ARG A 89 21.05 23.67 -0.38
N HIS A 90 20.37 22.64 0.12
CA HIS A 90 18.89 22.57 0.12
C HIS A 90 18.26 22.70 1.51
N GLY A 91 19.06 22.68 2.59
CA GLY A 91 18.57 22.77 3.97
C GLY A 91 17.86 21.51 4.49
N VAL A 92 17.75 20.46 3.68
CA VAL A 92 17.10 19.19 4.02
C VAL A 92 18.06 18.02 3.85
N LYS A 93 17.85 16.95 4.60
CA LYS A 93 18.68 15.72 4.50
C LYS A 93 18.25 14.92 3.26
N LEU A 94 19.23 14.36 2.54
CA LEU A 94 18.96 13.38 1.50
C LEU A 94 18.56 12.04 2.15
N GLY A 95 17.29 11.69 2.10
CA GLY A 95 16.75 10.42 2.58
C GLY A 95 16.68 9.36 1.48
N PHE A 96 16.08 8.21 1.79
CA PHE A 96 15.79 7.18 0.79
C PHE A 96 14.45 7.40 0.09
N MET A 97 13.54 8.15 0.73
CA MET A 97 12.17 8.31 0.23
C MET A 97 12.13 8.99 -1.13
N SER A 98 12.95 10.00 -1.36
CA SER A 98 13.03 10.68 -2.66
C SER A 98 13.41 9.74 -3.81
N PHE A 99 14.32 8.78 -3.57
CA PHE A 99 14.69 7.77 -4.57
C PHE A 99 13.51 6.86 -4.90
N PHE A 100 12.80 6.36 -3.88
CA PHE A 100 11.63 5.50 -4.09
C PHE A 100 10.45 6.25 -4.70
N VAL A 101 10.22 7.51 -4.33
CA VAL A 101 9.20 8.36 -4.95
C VAL A 101 9.50 8.55 -6.43
N LYS A 102 10.73 8.92 -6.79
CA LYS A 102 11.12 9.10 -8.19
C LYS A 102 11.04 7.80 -8.99
N ALA A 103 11.55 6.70 -8.43
CA ALA A 103 11.46 5.38 -9.07
C ALA A 103 10.00 4.92 -9.27
N ALA A 104 9.14 5.17 -8.27
CA ALA A 104 7.72 4.85 -8.38
C ALA A 104 7.03 5.68 -9.47
N ILE A 105 7.34 6.97 -9.60
CA ILE A 105 6.78 7.84 -10.63
C ILE A 105 7.14 7.32 -12.03
N GLU A 106 8.39 6.98 -12.30
CA GLU A 106 8.80 6.44 -13.61
C GLU A 106 8.11 5.10 -13.90
N ALA A 107 7.97 4.25 -12.88
CA ALA A 107 7.21 3.02 -13.02
C ALA A 107 5.70 3.26 -13.24
N LEU A 108 5.09 4.26 -12.58
CA LEU A 108 3.68 4.62 -12.77
C LEU A 108 3.40 5.17 -14.16
N LYS A 109 4.34 5.91 -14.76
CA LYS A 109 4.25 6.38 -16.15
C LYS A 109 4.25 5.23 -17.14
N GLU A 110 5.08 4.20 -16.91
CA GLU A 110 5.18 3.02 -17.76
C GLU A 110 4.00 2.05 -17.59
N TYR A 111 3.43 1.98 -16.35
CA TYR A 111 2.32 1.09 -16.01
C TYR A 111 1.12 1.86 -15.46
N PRO A 112 0.36 2.59 -16.31
CA PRO A 112 -0.70 3.50 -15.86
C PRO A 112 -1.85 2.81 -15.12
N ALA A 113 -2.06 1.51 -15.32
CA ALA A 113 -3.04 0.74 -14.55
C ALA A 113 -2.75 0.74 -13.04
N VAL A 114 -1.47 0.86 -12.64
CA VAL A 114 -1.06 0.93 -11.24
C VAL A 114 -1.42 2.28 -10.61
N ASN A 115 -1.51 3.34 -11.42
CA ASN A 115 -1.98 4.69 -11.02
C ASN A 115 -3.49 4.87 -11.22
N GLY A 116 -4.20 3.82 -11.62
CA GLY A 116 -5.64 3.86 -11.87
C GLY A 116 -6.47 3.48 -10.65
N GLN A 117 -7.78 3.63 -10.80
CA GLN A 117 -8.76 3.20 -9.80
C GLN A 117 -10.03 2.68 -10.48
N ILE A 118 -10.83 1.89 -9.75
CA ILE A 118 -12.13 1.42 -10.23
C ILE A 118 -13.21 2.37 -9.70
N ASP A 119 -14.05 2.85 -10.61
CA ASP A 119 -15.26 3.62 -10.28
C ASP A 119 -16.46 2.93 -10.95
N GLY A 120 -17.27 2.26 -10.14
CA GLY A 120 -18.38 1.43 -10.63
C GLY A 120 -17.89 0.32 -11.57
N THR A 121 -18.19 0.44 -12.85
CA THR A 121 -17.76 -0.48 -13.92
C THR A 121 -16.58 0.04 -14.74
N ASP A 122 -16.15 1.26 -14.46
CA ASP A 122 -15.14 1.95 -15.25
C ASP A 122 -13.77 1.89 -14.57
N ILE A 123 -12.71 1.95 -15.38
CA ILE A 123 -11.35 2.18 -14.91
C ILE A 123 -11.03 3.66 -15.18
N VAL A 124 -10.67 4.38 -14.11
CA VAL A 124 -10.22 5.76 -14.19
C VAL A 124 -8.70 5.78 -14.14
N TYR A 125 -8.05 6.21 -15.20
CA TYR A 125 -6.60 6.42 -15.24
C TYR A 125 -6.30 7.86 -14.83
N ASN A 126 -5.34 8.02 -13.90
CA ASN A 126 -4.92 9.34 -13.45
C ASN A 126 -3.67 9.79 -14.23
N ASP A 127 -3.75 10.93 -14.92
CA ASP A 127 -2.63 11.54 -15.65
C ASP A 127 -1.81 12.51 -14.77
N PHE A 128 -1.88 12.33 -13.46
CA PHE A 128 -1.13 13.07 -12.44
C PHE A 128 -0.67 12.12 -11.34
N TYR A 129 0.33 12.52 -10.56
CA TYR A 129 1.00 11.64 -9.62
C TYR A 129 1.01 12.25 -8.21
N ASP A 130 -0.06 12.00 -7.48
CA ASP A 130 -0.25 12.42 -6.09
C ASP A 130 0.04 11.24 -5.16
N LEU A 131 1.22 11.25 -4.53
CA LEU A 131 1.70 10.10 -3.78
C LEU A 131 1.36 10.19 -2.30
N GLY A 132 0.58 9.24 -1.81
CA GLY A 132 0.38 9.03 -0.37
C GLY A 132 1.66 8.48 0.26
N VAL A 133 2.10 9.08 1.36
CA VAL A 133 3.24 8.58 2.14
C VAL A 133 2.76 8.24 3.54
N ALA A 134 2.86 6.95 3.91
CA ALA A 134 2.42 6.51 5.23
C ALA A 134 3.32 7.06 6.34
N VAL A 135 2.75 7.80 7.26
CA VAL A 135 3.44 8.41 8.41
C VAL A 135 2.80 7.92 9.71
N SER A 136 3.65 7.49 10.64
CA SER A 136 3.22 7.13 11.99
C SER A 136 3.12 8.37 12.89
N SER A 137 2.01 8.50 13.60
CA SER A 137 1.79 9.52 14.62
C SER A 137 1.31 8.88 15.93
N GLU A 138 1.30 9.63 17.02
CA GLU A 138 0.73 9.19 18.30
C GLU A 138 -0.75 8.80 18.21
N ARG A 139 -1.48 9.36 17.25
CA ARG A 139 -2.89 9.07 16.97
C ARG A 139 -3.09 7.86 16.06
N GLY A 140 -2.01 7.28 15.53
CA GLY A 140 -2.02 6.15 14.60
C GLY A 140 -1.36 6.47 13.26
N LEU A 141 -1.50 5.54 12.31
CA LEU A 141 -0.99 5.69 10.96
C LEU A 141 -1.91 6.61 10.15
N VAL A 142 -1.32 7.60 9.48
CA VAL A 142 -1.99 8.48 8.51
C VAL A 142 -1.24 8.43 7.19
N VAL A 143 -1.92 8.75 6.10
CA VAL A 143 -1.33 8.72 4.75
C VAL A 143 -1.55 10.08 4.09
N PRO A 144 -0.76 11.11 4.47
CA PRO A 144 -0.79 12.39 3.78
C PRO A 144 -0.29 12.27 2.35
N VAL A 145 -0.72 13.18 1.48
CA VAL A 145 -0.50 13.16 0.04
C VAL A 145 0.50 14.23 -0.36
N LEU A 146 1.57 13.80 -1.02
CA LEU A 146 2.54 14.65 -1.70
C LEU A 146 2.03 14.92 -3.12
N ARG A 147 1.59 16.14 -3.38
CA ARG A 147 0.98 16.54 -4.65
C ARG A 147 2.01 16.73 -5.75
N ASP A 148 1.58 16.48 -7.00
CA ASP A 148 2.39 16.70 -8.21
C ASP A 148 3.83 16.17 -8.07
N ALA A 149 3.99 14.98 -7.48
CA ALA A 149 5.29 14.43 -7.07
C ALA A 149 6.25 14.21 -8.25
N ASP A 150 5.73 14.09 -9.47
CA ASP A 150 6.49 14.00 -10.73
C ASP A 150 7.29 15.28 -11.01
N ARG A 151 6.76 16.44 -10.63
CA ARG A 151 7.38 17.76 -10.86
C ARG A 151 8.39 18.15 -9.80
N LEU A 152 8.36 17.52 -8.64
CA LEU A 152 9.22 17.85 -7.51
C LEU A 152 10.66 17.34 -7.73
N SER A 153 11.64 18.13 -7.35
CA SER A 153 13.03 17.69 -7.22
C SER A 153 13.22 16.76 -6.03
N PHE A 154 14.36 16.08 -5.92
CA PHE A 154 14.72 15.29 -4.73
C PHE A 154 14.58 16.07 -3.42
N ALA A 155 15.03 17.34 -3.44
CA ALA A 155 14.99 18.21 -2.26
C ALA A 155 13.56 18.58 -1.87
N GLU A 156 12.70 18.87 -2.85
CA GLU A 156 11.29 19.20 -2.61
C GLU A 156 10.52 17.98 -2.13
N VAL A 157 10.80 16.78 -2.65
CA VAL A 157 10.21 15.52 -2.14
C VAL A 157 10.59 15.31 -0.67
N GLU A 158 11.87 15.38 -0.31
CA GLU A 158 12.31 15.19 1.08
C GLU A 158 11.73 16.27 2.01
N LYS A 159 11.67 17.53 1.56
CA LYS A 159 11.05 18.62 2.32
C LYS A 159 9.56 18.40 2.49
N GLY A 160 8.85 18.11 1.41
CA GLY A 160 7.39 17.91 1.44
C GLY A 160 7.00 16.75 2.35
N ILE A 161 7.71 15.63 2.30
CA ILE A 161 7.49 14.49 3.20
C ILE A 161 7.80 14.89 4.66
N GLY A 162 8.88 15.65 4.89
CA GLY A 162 9.23 16.15 6.20
C GLY A 162 8.15 17.07 6.79
N ASP A 163 7.65 18.01 6.01
CA ASP A 163 6.60 18.95 6.40
C ASP A 163 5.29 18.21 6.72
N LEU A 164 4.90 17.25 5.87
CA LEU A 164 3.72 16.40 6.10
C LEU A 164 3.88 15.53 7.36
N ALA A 165 5.08 15.02 7.64
CA ALA A 165 5.36 14.23 8.84
C ALA A 165 5.29 15.09 10.13
N VAL A 166 5.72 16.35 10.08
CA VAL A 166 5.55 17.30 11.18
C VAL A 166 4.07 17.58 11.40
N ALA A 167 3.34 17.96 10.35
CA ALA A 167 1.90 18.23 10.43
C ALA A 167 1.11 17.01 10.95
N ALA A 168 1.52 15.78 10.59
CA ALA A 168 0.91 14.55 11.08
C ALA A 168 1.09 14.38 12.59
N ARG A 169 2.28 14.63 13.11
CA ARG A 169 2.60 14.55 14.56
C ARG A 169 1.84 15.61 15.36
N ASP A 170 1.79 16.83 14.83
CA ASP A 170 1.13 17.95 15.48
C ASP A 170 -0.41 17.87 15.37
N GLY A 171 -0.94 16.91 14.57
CA GLY A 171 -2.36 16.76 14.32
C GLY A 171 -2.95 17.91 13.50
N ALA A 172 -2.13 18.58 12.70
CA ALA A 172 -2.44 19.75 11.90
C ALA A 172 -2.73 19.43 10.41
N LEU A 173 -2.75 18.14 10.03
CA LEU A 173 -3.10 17.74 8.66
C LEU A 173 -4.52 18.16 8.31
N THR A 174 -4.67 18.81 7.16
CA THR A 174 -5.96 19.18 6.58
C THR A 174 -6.60 17.98 5.86
N LEU A 175 -7.91 18.07 5.60
CA LEU A 175 -8.61 17.03 4.83
C LEU A 175 -8.05 16.92 3.40
N ASP A 176 -7.72 18.04 2.79
CA ASP A 176 -7.10 18.09 1.45
C ASP A 176 -5.76 17.33 1.41
N GLN A 177 -4.96 17.43 2.46
CA GLN A 177 -3.70 16.68 2.57
C GLN A 177 -3.88 15.18 2.82
N LEU A 178 -5.09 14.70 3.12
CA LEU A 178 -5.40 13.30 3.43
C LEU A 178 -6.21 12.58 2.35
N THR A 179 -6.61 13.29 1.28
CA THR A 179 -7.49 12.76 0.23
C THR A 179 -6.89 12.94 -1.15
N GLY A 180 -7.36 12.21 -2.15
CA GLY A 180 -7.04 12.40 -3.57
C GLY A 180 -5.68 11.86 -4.00
N GLY A 181 -4.95 11.11 -3.16
CA GLY A 181 -3.73 10.42 -3.59
C GLY A 181 -4.04 9.30 -4.58
N THR A 182 -3.14 9.07 -5.54
CA THR A 182 -3.31 8.07 -6.61
C THR A 182 -2.54 6.78 -6.37
N PHE A 183 -1.47 6.83 -5.59
CA PHE A 183 -0.63 5.70 -5.20
C PHE A 183 -0.08 5.91 -3.81
N THR A 184 0.23 4.86 -3.07
CA THR A 184 0.77 4.98 -1.69
C THR A 184 2.11 4.27 -1.55
N ILE A 185 3.04 4.90 -0.81
CA ILE A 185 4.29 4.30 -0.35
C ILE A 185 4.25 4.19 1.18
N THR A 186 4.51 3.00 1.70
CA THR A 186 4.59 2.75 3.14
C THR A 186 5.92 2.14 3.52
N ASN A 187 6.53 2.61 4.61
CA ASN A 187 7.82 2.13 5.08
C ASN A 187 7.69 1.45 6.44
N GLY A 188 7.58 0.12 6.43
CA GLY A 188 7.58 -0.72 7.63
C GLY A 188 9.00 -1.01 8.17
N GLY A 189 10.04 -0.73 7.40
CA GLY A 189 11.43 -0.99 7.77
C GLY A 189 11.89 -0.20 8.98
N THR A 190 11.34 0.99 9.21
CA THR A 190 11.60 1.80 10.41
C THR A 190 11.18 1.11 11.71
N PHE A 191 10.28 0.12 11.64
CA PHE A 191 9.83 -0.70 12.77
C PHE A 191 10.49 -2.09 12.78
N GLY A 192 11.44 -2.35 11.86
CA GLY A 192 12.11 -3.64 11.74
C GLY A 192 11.35 -4.69 10.94
N SER A 193 10.31 -4.32 10.19
CA SER A 193 9.59 -5.27 9.33
C SER A 193 10.51 -5.82 8.24
N MET A 194 10.62 -7.15 8.18
CA MET A 194 11.36 -7.84 7.12
C MET A 194 10.52 -7.91 5.84
N LEU A 195 9.25 -8.27 5.98
CA LEU A 195 8.33 -8.50 4.87
C LEU A 195 6.90 -8.35 5.37
N SER A 196 6.05 -7.69 4.59
CA SER A 196 4.61 -7.56 4.86
C SER A 196 3.82 -7.41 3.56
N THR A 197 2.52 -7.68 3.65
CA THR A 197 1.54 -7.51 2.58
C THR A 197 0.65 -6.31 2.94
N PRO A 198 1.00 -5.08 2.53
CA PRO A 198 0.21 -3.91 2.92
C PRO A 198 -1.21 -3.96 2.33
N ILE A 199 -2.18 -3.45 3.08
CA ILE A 199 -3.57 -3.29 2.61
C ILE A 199 -3.64 -2.01 1.78
N LEU A 200 -4.41 -2.04 0.68
CA LEU A 200 -4.59 -0.90 -0.21
C LEU A 200 -5.22 0.30 0.52
N ASN A 201 -4.87 1.50 0.10
CA ASN A 201 -5.51 2.74 0.56
C ASN A 201 -6.58 3.16 -0.47
N ALA A 202 -7.78 2.60 -0.37
CA ALA A 202 -8.86 2.89 -1.31
C ALA A 202 -9.11 4.41 -1.47
N PRO A 203 -9.43 4.87 -2.71
CA PRO A 203 -9.77 4.10 -3.90
C PRO A 203 -8.57 3.64 -4.76
N GLN A 204 -7.34 3.83 -4.31
CA GLN A 204 -6.11 3.45 -5.01
C GLN A 204 -6.06 1.95 -5.26
N SER A 205 -5.52 1.55 -6.43
CA SER A 205 -5.40 0.15 -6.83
C SER A 205 -4.07 -0.51 -6.41
N ALA A 206 -3.10 0.26 -5.90
CA ALA A 206 -1.83 -0.31 -5.49
C ALA A 206 -1.14 0.47 -4.35
N ILE A 207 -0.24 -0.23 -3.66
CA ILE A 207 0.59 0.31 -2.58
C ILE A 207 1.96 -0.36 -2.59
N LEU A 208 3.03 0.44 -2.52
CA LEU A 208 4.40 -0.02 -2.37
C LEU A 208 4.77 -0.11 -0.89
N GLY A 209 5.19 -1.29 -0.44
CA GLY A 209 5.74 -1.53 0.89
C GLY A 209 7.26 -1.59 0.84
N MET A 210 7.92 -0.74 1.64
CA MET A 210 9.35 -0.80 1.90
C MET A 210 9.60 -1.47 3.25
N HIS A 211 10.74 -2.17 3.35
CA HIS A 211 11.07 -2.94 4.55
C HIS A 211 12.48 -2.63 5.06
N ASN A 212 12.91 -3.38 6.07
CA ASN A 212 14.21 -3.17 6.68
C ASN A 212 15.35 -3.48 5.68
N ILE A 213 16.42 -2.68 5.77
CA ILE A 213 17.68 -2.94 5.04
C ILE A 213 18.54 -3.84 5.91
N VAL A 214 18.86 -5.03 5.40
CA VAL A 214 19.61 -6.05 6.14
C VAL A 214 20.84 -6.48 5.33
N PRO A 215 22.04 -6.50 5.94
CA PRO A 215 23.23 -7.08 5.31
C PRO A 215 22.98 -8.56 5.00
N ARG A 216 23.19 -8.98 3.74
CA ARG A 216 23.04 -10.35 3.27
C ARG A 216 24.21 -10.77 2.39
N ALA A 217 24.52 -12.08 2.37
CA ALA A 217 25.39 -12.65 1.36
C ALA A 217 24.69 -12.58 0.00
N TRP A 218 25.33 -11.94 -0.97
CA TRP A 218 24.75 -11.68 -2.28
C TRP A 218 25.75 -12.02 -3.39
N VAL A 219 25.27 -12.61 -4.47
CA VAL A 219 26.12 -12.94 -5.61
C VAL A 219 26.28 -11.71 -6.50
N VAL A 220 27.51 -11.27 -6.70
CA VAL A 220 27.88 -10.17 -7.59
C VAL A 220 28.90 -10.67 -8.59
N GLY A 221 28.46 -10.89 -9.82
CA GLY A 221 29.27 -11.58 -10.82
C GLY A 221 29.58 -13.02 -10.39
N ASP A 222 30.84 -13.30 -10.14
CA ASP A 222 31.36 -14.61 -9.69
C ASP A 222 31.77 -14.66 -8.21
N ARG A 223 31.44 -13.60 -7.43
CA ARG A 223 31.81 -13.45 -6.02
C ARG A 223 30.61 -13.32 -5.11
N ILE A 224 30.79 -13.73 -3.86
CA ILE A 224 29.83 -13.47 -2.79
C ILE A 224 30.29 -12.23 -2.03
N GLU A 225 29.43 -11.22 -1.99
CA GLU A 225 29.65 -9.97 -1.27
C GLU A 225 28.59 -9.76 -0.20
N ILE A 226 28.89 -8.95 0.83
CA ILE A 226 27.90 -8.50 1.78
C ILE A 226 27.21 -7.28 1.16
N ARG A 227 25.90 -7.38 0.90
CA ARG A 227 25.07 -6.31 0.33
C ARG A 227 23.94 -5.93 1.26
N PRO A 228 23.62 -4.62 1.37
CA PRO A 228 22.46 -4.14 2.09
C PRO A 228 21.20 -4.39 1.24
N ILE A 229 20.46 -5.44 1.55
CA ILE A 229 19.27 -5.84 0.79
C ILE A 229 18.00 -5.37 1.49
N MET A 230 17.08 -4.78 0.72
CA MET A 230 15.72 -4.44 1.14
C MET A 230 14.72 -5.31 0.38
N TYR A 231 13.75 -5.90 1.09
CA TYR A 231 12.55 -6.41 0.45
C TYR A 231 11.60 -5.26 0.14
N VAL A 232 11.04 -5.28 -1.05
CA VAL A 232 9.94 -4.41 -1.45
C VAL A 232 8.73 -5.25 -1.83
N ALA A 233 7.54 -4.75 -1.53
CA ALA A 233 6.28 -5.41 -1.80
C ALA A 233 5.38 -4.47 -2.60
N LEU A 234 4.70 -4.99 -3.61
CA LEU A 234 3.59 -4.31 -4.25
C LEU A 234 2.31 -5.10 -3.97
N SER A 235 1.41 -4.55 -3.15
CA SER A 235 0.04 -5.05 -3.07
C SER A 235 -0.82 -4.29 -4.08
N TYR A 236 -1.68 -5.01 -4.78
CA TYR A 236 -2.47 -4.46 -5.87
C TYR A 236 -3.82 -5.14 -6.03
N ASP A 237 -4.77 -4.44 -6.62
CA ASP A 237 -6.08 -4.99 -6.97
C ASP A 237 -6.00 -5.72 -8.32
N HIS A 238 -6.09 -7.06 -8.26
CA HIS A 238 -5.97 -7.91 -9.46
C HIS A 238 -7.14 -7.77 -10.44
N ARG A 239 -8.17 -7.01 -10.09
CA ARG A 239 -9.26 -6.68 -11.00
C ARG A 239 -8.85 -5.68 -12.08
N ILE A 240 -7.84 -4.84 -11.81
CA ILE A 240 -7.33 -3.78 -12.71
C ILE A 240 -5.88 -4.01 -13.11
N ILE A 241 -5.05 -4.60 -12.24
CA ILE A 241 -3.62 -4.83 -12.47
C ILE A 241 -3.38 -6.33 -12.57
N ASP A 242 -2.86 -6.79 -13.68
CA ASP A 242 -2.48 -8.19 -13.84
C ASP A 242 -1.12 -8.51 -13.20
N GLY A 243 -0.83 -9.81 -13.03
CA GLY A 243 0.40 -10.26 -12.40
C GLY A 243 1.67 -9.85 -13.17
N ALA A 244 1.62 -9.81 -14.49
CA ALA A 244 2.78 -9.43 -15.31
C ALA A 244 3.08 -7.93 -15.17
N GLN A 245 2.05 -7.09 -15.17
CA GLN A 245 2.17 -5.64 -14.94
C GLN A 245 2.72 -5.36 -13.54
N ALA A 246 2.16 -6.00 -12.51
CA ALA A 246 2.61 -5.82 -11.11
C ALA A 246 4.08 -6.19 -10.92
N VAL A 247 4.51 -7.33 -11.47
CA VAL A 247 5.91 -7.79 -11.38
C VAL A 247 6.84 -6.83 -12.12
N ARG A 248 6.50 -6.44 -13.35
CA ARG A 248 7.32 -5.52 -14.15
C ARG A 248 7.42 -4.14 -13.52
N PHE A 249 6.32 -3.63 -12.98
CA PHE A 249 6.32 -2.39 -12.19
C PHE A 249 7.33 -2.43 -11.05
N LEU A 250 7.31 -3.51 -10.27
CA LEU A 250 8.23 -3.65 -9.13
C LEU A 250 9.69 -3.87 -9.59
N VAL A 251 9.90 -4.55 -10.73
CA VAL A 251 11.22 -4.68 -11.38
C VAL A 251 11.74 -3.32 -11.83
N LYS A 252 10.90 -2.47 -12.44
CA LYS A 252 11.30 -1.12 -12.85
C LYS A 252 11.76 -0.28 -11.65
N ILE A 253 11.02 -0.33 -10.52
CA ILE A 253 11.46 0.34 -9.29
C ILE A 253 12.81 -0.20 -8.82
N LYS A 254 12.99 -1.52 -8.79
CA LYS A 254 14.25 -2.16 -8.43
C LYS A 254 15.40 -1.65 -9.29
N GLU A 255 15.26 -1.70 -10.62
CA GLU A 255 16.29 -1.28 -11.57
C GLU A 255 16.72 0.18 -11.36
N ILE A 256 15.77 1.08 -11.13
CA ILE A 256 16.05 2.49 -10.89
C ILE A 256 16.73 2.71 -9.53
N VAL A 257 16.33 2.00 -8.49
CA VAL A 257 16.95 2.11 -7.16
C VAL A 257 18.35 1.50 -7.16
N GLU A 258 18.55 0.39 -7.88
CA GLU A 258 19.88 -0.25 -8.04
C GLU A 258 20.82 0.51 -8.98
N ASP A 259 20.28 1.33 -9.88
CA ASP A 259 21.04 2.26 -10.73
C ASP A 259 20.33 3.63 -10.81
N PRO A 260 20.55 4.51 -9.82
CA PRO A 260 19.90 5.83 -9.79
C PRO A 260 20.30 6.76 -10.95
N THR A 261 21.35 6.43 -11.72
CA THR A 261 21.77 7.23 -12.88
C THR A 261 20.75 7.18 -14.01
N ARG A 262 19.90 6.15 -14.06
CA ARG A 262 18.76 6.04 -14.99
C ARG A 262 17.82 7.23 -14.88
N LEU A 263 17.60 7.75 -13.65
CA LEU A 263 16.76 8.95 -13.42
C LEU A 263 17.33 10.24 -14.05
N LEU A 264 18.64 10.27 -14.33
CA LEU A 264 19.27 11.42 -14.97
C LEU A 264 19.25 11.34 -16.49
N LEU A 265 19.15 10.11 -17.02
CA LEU A 265 19.23 9.82 -18.46
C LEU A 265 17.86 9.54 -19.09
N ASP A 266 16.82 9.47 -18.24
CA ASP A 266 15.45 9.15 -18.65
C ASP A 266 15.35 7.81 -19.44
N VAL A 267 15.97 6.72 -18.89
CA VAL A 267 16.06 5.37 -19.50
C VAL A 267 15.66 4.26 -18.52
#